data_075a31608bfa88b654e8c129381dbfb1
#
_entry.id   075a31608bfa88b654e8c129381dbfb1
#
_cell.length_a   1.000
_cell.length_b   1.000
_cell.length_c   1.000
_cell.angle_alpha   90.00
_cell.angle_beta   90.00
_cell.angle_gamma   90.00
#
_symmetry.space_group_name_H-M   'P 1'
#
loop_
_entity.id
_entity.type
_entity.pdbx_description
1 polymer ?
#
loop_
_entity_poly.entity_id
_entity_poly.type
_entity_poly.pdbx_seq_one_letter_code
_entity_poly.pdbx_strand_id
1 'polypeptide(L)'
;NYARGIYPPLSGRFNNRYYKDGMGCPIRSEIWACLFPGDAALCEKYARMDGSLDHEKDSIDAEVFLATIETALFFTNDLRGTMDMAIARVPDGKLKQVLTDTVRYYDEGMDWKKARGFLLKHYGHADCTNMYENLGFTLIALLWGHGDFRETIRLGLACGYDTDCICASAASILGILRGADKLLGEDGMTDTGLCIEVQTRRHTGSIRDLARDVCAAGIAYTDAKTTITDVPTDETILRSADAMPIPISPRVRTFTVQAVYDGDPIVAPGMPLHCTVRVQSHLMTAEAVRIALCPPEGIRISPAAMETMIGAGETVAIDCVVTAADDCVVLSQQNLITVEISGTFGLYTDTFGAIGCEVWQMYGPYLANNQDLTHIPPHESYGRGFVIPEGVSF
;
A
#
# COMPACT_ATOMS: atom_id res chain seq x y z
N ASN A 1 3.29 -7.07 -11.81
CA ASN A 1 4.35 -6.06 -11.94
C ASN A 1 5.63 -6.52 -11.22
N TYR A 2 5.56 -6.86 -9.93
CA TYR A 2 6.75 -7.20 -9.13
C TYR A 2 7.58 -8.33 -9.74
N ALA A 3 6.96 -9.44 -10.15
CA ALA A 3 7.64 -10.56 -10.81
C ALA A 3 8.28 -10.19 -12.16
N ARG A 4 7.86 -9.08 -12.76
CA ARG A 4 8.43 -8.53 -14.01
C ARG A 4 9.55 -7.53 -13.77
N GLY A 5 10.01 -7.35 -12.52
CA GLY A 5 11.03 -6.38 -12.13
C GLY A 5 10.54 -4.93 -12.07
N ILE A 6 9.23 -4.72 -12.08
CA ILE A 6 8.63 -3.41 -11.87
C ILE A 6 8.29 -3.28 -10.40
N TYR A 7 9.14 -2.57 -9.68
CA TYR A 7 9.10 -2.46 -8.22
C TYR A 7 8.36 -1.20 -7.73
N PRO A 8 8.00 -1.14 -6.43
CA PRO A 8 7.41 0.04 -5.84
C PRO A 8 8.26 1.32 -6.07
N PRO A 9 7.62 2.48 -6.24
CA PRO A 9 6.17 2.72 -6.26
C PRO A 9 5.51 2.48 -7.62
N LEU A 10 6.28 2.17 -8.67
CA LEU A 10 5.74 2.01 -10.02
C LEU A 10 4.84 0.77 -10.13
N SER A 11 5.11 -0.29 -9.36
CA SER A 11 4.29 -1.50 -9.35
C SER A 11 2.83 -1.24 -9.00
N GLY A 12 2.57 -0.27 -8.12
CA GLY A 12 1.21 0.09 -7.69
C GLY A 12 0.41 0.86 -8.73
N ARG A 13 1.07 1.58 -9.64
CA ARG A 13 0.37 2.42 -10.64
C ARG A 13 0.41 1.87 -12.06
N PHE A 14 1.51 1.21 -12.46
CA PHE A 14 1.67 0.74 -13.83
C PHE A 14 0.68 -0.38 -14.13
N ASN A 15 -0.10 -0.21 -15.19
CA ASN A 15 -1.15 -1.14 -15.61
C ASN A 15 -2.12 -1.53 -14.46
N ASN A 16 -2.46 -0.56 -13.61
CA ASN A 16 -3.30 -0.76 -12.43
C ASN A 16 -4.31 0.38 -12.23
N ARG A 17 -4.85 0.93 -13.32
CA ARG A 17 -5.78 2.08 -13.24
C ARG A 17 -7.06 1.77 -12.46
N TYR A 18 -7.47 0.52 -12.46
CA TYR A 18 -8.70 0.09 -11.80
C TYR A 18 -8.55 -0.03 -10.29
N TYR A 19 -7.51 -0.72 -9.82
CA TYR A 19 -7.37 -1.06 -8.40
C TYR A 19 -6.52 -0.09 -7.59
N LYS A 20 -5.75 0.79 -8.23
CA LYS A 20 -4.81 1.69 -7.56
C LYS A 20 -5.45 2.65 -6.53
N ASP A 21 -6.74 2.91 -6.67
CA ASP A 21 -7.56 3.77 -5.80
C ASP A 21 -8.57 2.97 -4.96
N GLY A 22 -8.33 1.66 -4.78
CA GLY A 22 -9.21 0.76 -4.02
C GLY A 22 -9.02 0.82 -2.51
N MET A 23 -10.00 0.28 -1.77
CA MET A 23 -9.94 0.11 -0.31
C MET A 23 -8.93 -0.93 0.15
N GLY A 24 -8.42 -1.77 -0.74
CA GLY A 24 -7.43 -2.80 -0.41
C GLY A 24 -6.12 -2.28 0.21
N CYS A 25 -5.81 -0.99 0.06
CA CYS A 25 -4.70 -0.34 0.76
C CYS A 25 -5.12 0.21 2.12
N PRO A 26 -6.12 1.11 2.22
CA PRO A 26 -6.54 1.70 3.49
C PRO A 26 -6.82 0.69 4.60
N ILE A 27 -7.44 -0.45 4.28
CA ILE A 27 -7.78 -1.50 5.27
C ILE A 27 -6.58 -2.24 5.86
N ARG A 28 -5.36 -1.93 5.44
CA ARG A 28 -4.13 -2.52 6.02
C ARG A 28 -3.51 -1.65 7.11
N SER A 29 -4.11 -0.49 7.40
CA SER A 29 -3.64 0.49 8.38
C SER A 29 -3.47 -0.09 9.79
N GLU A 30 -4.37 -0.99 10.18
CA GLU A 30 -4.48 -1.53 11.54
C GLU A 30 -3.20 -2.22 12.00
N ILE A 31 -2.53 -2.95 11.11
CA ILE A 31 -1.30 -3.66 11.49
C ILE A 31 -0.19 -2.68 11.86
N TRP A 32 -0.07 -1.57 11.13
CA TRP A 32 0.96 -0.56 11.40
C TRP A 32 0.69 0.18 12.70
N ALA A 33 -0.59 0.52 12.95
CA ALA A 33 -0.99 1.15 14.20
C ALA A 33 -0.78 0.25 15.42
N CYS A 34 -1.10 -1.04 15.30
CA CYS A 34 -0.88 -2.02 16.37
C CYS A 34 0.59 -2.35 16.62
N LEU A 35 1.45 -2.28 15.59
CA LEU A 35 2.90 -2.47 15.72
C LEU A 35 3.59 -1.25 16.34
N PHE A 36 3.08 -0.04 16.07
CA PHE A 36 3.70 1.22 16.48
C PHE A 36 2.72 2.16 17.20
N PRO A 37 2.12 1.74 18.34
CA PRO A 37 1.18 2.57 19.06
C PRO A 37 1.80 3.90 19.47
N GLY A 38 1.16 5.02 19.10
CA GLY A 38 1.63 6.38 19.41
C GLY A 38 2.74 6.92 18.50
N ASP A 39 3.30 6.12 17.61
CA ASP A 39 4.34 6.56 16.66
C ASP A 39 3.79 6.71 15.24
N ALA A 40 3.14 7.83 14.99
CA ALA A 40 2.56 8.14 13.68
C ALA A 40 3.63 8.20 12.56
N ALA A 41 4.89 8.51 12.87
CA ALA A 41 5.94 8.59 11.87
C ALA A 41 6.36 7.20 11.37
N LEU A 42 6.47 6.23 12.27
CA LEU A 42 6.72 4.83 11.88
C LEU A 42 5.51 4.24 11.15
N CYS A 43 4.29 4.49 11.64
CA CYS A 43 3.07 4.07 10.93
C CYS A 43 3.04 4.60 9.50
N GLU A 44 3.23 5.91 9.30
CA GLU A 44 3.29 6.53 7.97
C GLU A 44 4.35 5.89 7.09
N LYS A 45 5.56 5.70 7.62
CA LYS A 45 6.67 5.10 6.87
C LYS A 45 6.32 3.72 6.31
N TYR A 46 5.78 2.84 7.16
CA TYR A 46 5.48 1.47 6.76
C TYR A 46 4.22 1.36 5.93
N ALA A 47 3.17 2.13 6.23
CA ALA A 47 1.98 2.22 5.39
C ALA A 47 2.32 2.67 3.96
N ARG A 48 3.17 3.69 3.80
CA ARG A 48 3.63 4.11 2.47
C ARG A 48 4.45 3.05 1.74
N MET A 49 5.27 2.29 2.46
CA MET A 49 6.04 1.18 1.86
C MET A 49 5.10 0.05 1.40
N ASP A 50 4.13 -0.32 2.23
CA ASP A 50 3.16 -1.36 1.94
C ASP A 50 2.24 -0.94 0.80
N GLY A 51 1.57 0.19 0.91
CA GLY A 51 0.63 0.69 -0.09
C GLY A 51 1.26 0.90 -1.45
N SER A 52 2.53 1.30 -1.51
CA SER A 52 3.23 1.51 -2.78
C SER A 52 3.46 0.25 -3.61
N LEU A 53 3.29 -0.94 -3.03
CA LEU A 53 3.41 -2.21 -3.73
C LEU A 53 2.33 -2.37 -4.81
N ASP A 54 1.09 -2.00 -4.49
CA ASP A 54 -0.10 -2.31 -5.28
C ASP A 54 -1.11 -1.15 -5.44
N HIS A 55 -0.87 0.00 -4.80
CA HIS A 55 -1.73 1.19 -4.86
C HIS A 55 -0.93 2.48 -5.15
N GLU A 56 -1.64 3.60 -5.31
CA GLU A 56 -1.02 4.89 -5.65
C GLU A 56 -1.66 6.05 -4.86
N LYS A 57 -0.88 7.11 -4.64
CA LYS A 57 -1.31 8.44 -4.14
C LYS A 57 -2.35 8.41 -3.03
N ASP A 58 -3.59 8.84 -3.35
CA ASP A 58 -4.66 9.05 -2.39
C ASP A 58 -5.02 7.77 -1.62
N SER A 59 -4.90 6.58 -2.24
CA SER A 59 -5.15 5.32 -1.53
C SER A 59 -4.08 5.03 -0.47
N ILE A 60 -2.82 5.37 -0.75
CA ILE A 60 -1.72 5.30 0.23
C ILE A 60 -1.91 6.36 1.32
N ASP A 61 -2.30 7.59 0.94
CA ASP A 61 -2.57 8.65 1.91
C ASP A 61 -3.78 8.31 2.80
N ALA A 62 -4.73 7.53 2.28
CA ALA A 62 -5.88 7.02 3.04
C ALA A 62 -5.46 5.94 4.06
N GLU A 63 -4.52 5.06 3.73
CA GLU A 63 -3.93 4.12 4.68
C GLU A 63 -3.21 4.87 5.80
N VAL A 64 -2.41 5.87 5.46
CA VAL A 64 -1.73 6.74 6.43
C VAL A 64 -2.73 7.50 7.31
N PHE A 65 -3.85 7.96 6.74
CA PHE A 65 -4.91 8.64 7.46
C PHE A 65 -5.53 7.73 8.54
N LEU A 66 -5.94 6.52 8.19
CA LEU A 66 -6.49 5.55 9.14
C LEU A 66 -5.45 5.14 10.19
N ALA A 67 -4.23 4.79 9.78
CA ALA A 67 -3.15 4.45 10.70
C ALA A 67 -2.83 5.59 11.69
N THR A 68 -2.95 6.85 11.26
CA THR A 68 -2.74 8.02 12.13
C THR A 68 -3.83 8.12 13.20
N ILE A 69 -5.09 7.85 12.86
CA ILE A 69 -6.19 7.80 13.83
C ILE A 69 -5.95 6.66 14.82
N GLU A 70 -5.76 5.47 14.30
CA GLU A 70 -5.64 4.24 15.09
C GLU A 70 -4.46 4.30 16.07
N THR A 71 -3.28 4.71 15.62
CA THR A 71 -2.10 4.78 16.50
C THR A 71 -2.26 5.81 17.62
N ALA A 72 -2.97 6.92 17.38
CA ALA A 72 -3.23 7.95 18.38
C ALA A 72 -4.26 7.49 19.42
N LEU A 73 -5.27 6.72 18.99
CA LEU A 73 -6.36 6.26 19.86
C LEU A 73 -5.94 5.26 20.94
N PHE A 74 -4.73 4.70 20.86
CA PHE A 74 -4.15 3.96 22.00
C PHE A 74 -3.88 4.85 23.22
N PHE A 75 -3.81 6.17 23.04
CA PHE A 75 -3.43 7.14 24.08
C PHE A 75 -4.48 8.22 24.36
N THR A 76 -5.58 8.25 23.63
CA THR A 76 -6.67 9.21 23.81
C THR A 76 -8.01 8.56 23.51
N ASN A 77 -9.08 9.06 24.16
CA ASN A 77 -10.45 8.67 23.87
C ASN A 77 -11.17 9.70 22.98
N ASP A 78 -10.48 10.72 22.52
CA ASP A 78 -11.03 11.77 21.65
C ASP A 78 -10.96 11.37 20.18
N LEU A 79 -11.94 10.56 19.74
CA LEU A 79 -12.05 10.14 18.34
C LEU A 79 -12.19 11.35 17.40
N ARG A 80 -13.01 12.34 17.77
CA ARG A 80 -13.25 13.48 16.90
C ARG A 80 -12.00 14.36 16.73
N GLY A 81 -11.36 14.74 17.80
CA GLY A 81 -10.12 15.53 17.73
C GLY A 81 -9.00 14.78 17.00
N THR A 82 -8.94 13.45 17.14
CA THR A 82 -8.01 12.61 16.41
C THR A 82 -8.30 12.59 14.91
N MET A 83 -9.58 12.49 14.50
CA MET A 83 -9.98 12.61 13.10
C MET A 83 -9.58 13.97 12.51
N ASP A 84 -9.88 15.07 13.20
CA ASP A 84 -9.55 16.41 12.73
C ASP A 84 -8.03 16.58 12.55
N MET A 85 -7.24 16.08 13.48
CA MET A 85 -5.79 16.07 13.40
C MET A 85 -5.29 15.25 12.21
N ALA A 86 -5.86 14.07 11.98
CA ALA A 86 -5.47 13.21 10.87
C ALA A 86 -5.87 13.84 9.52
N ILE A 87 -7.06 14.41 9.38
CA ILE A 87 -7.51 15.13 8.17
C ILE A 87 -6.58 16.30 7.84
N ALA A 88 -6.12 17.04 8.84
CA ALA A 88 -5.20 18.16 8.64
C ALA A 88 -3.87 17.73 8.00
N ARG A 89 -3.44 16.49 8.21
CA ARG A 89 -2.22 15.91 7.65
C ARG A 89 -2.38 15.38 6.23
N VAL A 90 -3.60 15.10 5.78
CA VAL A 90 -3.87 14.63 4.42
C VAL A 90 -3.51 15.74 3.42
N PRO A 91 -2.78 15.44 2.33
CA PRO A 91 -2.52 16.41 1.27
C PRO A 91 -3.81 17.01 0.69
N ASP A 92 -3.73 18.25 0.21
CA ASP A 92 -4.86 18.88 -0.43
C ASP A 92 -5.23 18.14 -1.73
N GLY A 93 -6.49 17.72 -1.83
CA GLY A 93 -6.96 16.92 -2.96
C GLY A 93 -8.36 16.35 -2.72
N LYS A 94 -8.75 15.43 -3.58
CA LYS A 94 -10.08 14.79 -3.54
C LYS A 94 -10.29 14.01 -2.22
N LEU A 95 -9.29 13.27 -1.75
CA LEU A 95 -9.37 12.54 -0.49
C LEU A 95 -9.69 13.48 0.68
N LYS A 96 -8.91 14.56 0.83
CA LYS A 96 -9.15 15.54 1.91
C LYS A 96 -10.53 16.17 1.84
N GLN A 97 -11.02 16.43 0.62
CA GLN A 97 -12.37 16.97 0.42
C GLN A 97 -13.45 16.00 0.90
N VAL A 98 -13.35 14.71 0.55
CA VAL A 98 -14.29 13.67 1.02
C VAL A 98 -14.35 13.65 2.54
N LEU A 99 -13.19 13.58 3.18
CA LEU A 99 -13.09 13.50 4.64
C LEU A 99 -13.66 14.77 5.32
N THR A 100 -13.27 15.94 4.81
CA THR A 100 -13.74 17.23 5.34
C THR A 100 -15.25 17.42 5.13
N ASP A 101 -15.77 17.07 3.96
CA ASP A 101 -17.20 17.18 3.68
C ASP A 101 -18.02 16.25 4.57
N THR A 102 -17.54 15.01 4.80
CA THR A 102 -18.24 14.06 5.67
C THR A 102 -18.34 14.59 7.09
N VAL A 103 -17.24 15.10 7.63
CA VAL A 103 -17.22 15.72 8.96
C VAL A 103 -18.14 16.95 9.03
N ARG A 104 -18.10 17.80 8.01
CA ARG A 104 -18.97 18.99 7.91
C ARG A 104 -20.44 18.61 7.88
N TYR A 105 -20.85 17.59 7.13
CA TYR A 105 -22.24 17.12 7.10
C TYR A 105 -22.72 16.65 8.49
N TYR A 106 -21.85 16.00 9.25
CA TYR A 106 -22.13 15.63 10.62
C TYR A 106 -22.32 16.86 11.53
N ASP A 107 -21.41 17.82 11.45
CA ASP A 107 -21.44 19.04 12.26
C ASP A 107 -22.67 19.92 11.98
N GLU A 108 -23.13 19.91 10.74
CA GLU A 108 -24.36 20.58 10.31
C GLU A 108 -25.64 19.83 10.77
N GLY A 109 -25.51 18.69 11.46
CA GLY A 109 -26.64 17.88 11.93
C GLY A 109 -27.41 17.18 10.81
N MET A 110 -26.76 16.93 9.67
CA MET A 110 -27.37 16.25 8.54
C MET A 110 -27.72 14.79 8.88
N ASP A 111 -28.85 14.29 8.39
CA ASP A 111 -29.16 12.86 8.45
C ASP A 111 -28.12 12.04 7.63
N TRP A 112 -27.70 10.91 8.16
CA TRP A 112 -26.64 10.10 7.55
C TRP A 112 -26.97 9.60 6.13
N LYS A 113 -28.25 9.31 5.81
CA LYS A 113 -28.66 8.87 4.46
C LYS A 113 -28.50 10.01 3.46
N LYS A 114 -28.79 11.24 3.91
CA LYS A 114 -28.61 12.44 3.10
C LYS A 114 -27.13 12.74 2.89
N ALA A 115 -26.30 12.62 3.94
CA ALA A 115 -24.85 12.74 3.84
C ALA A 115 -24.27 11.71 2.86
N ARG A 116 -24.68 10.44 2.99
CA ARG A 116 -24.32 9.36 2.05
C ARG A 116 -24.70 9.72 0.63
N GLY A 117 -25.92 10.22 0.40
CA GLY A 117 -26.39 10.63 -0.93
C GLY A 117 -25.53 11.74 -1.54
N PHE A 118 -25.09 12.71 -0.75
CA PHE A 118 -24.17 13.76 -1.22
C PHE A 118 -22.78 13.22 -1.51
N LEU A 119 -22.23 12.33 -0.68
CA LEU A 119 -20.95 11.70 -0.95
C LEU A 119 -20.96 10.92 -2.27
N LEU A 120 -21.99 10.13 -2.52
CA LEU A 120 -22.14 9.42 -3.79
C LEU A 120 -22.26 10.38 -5.00
N LYS A 121 -23.00 11.46 -4.84
CA LYS A 121 -23.16 12.44 -5.91
C LYS A 121 -21.86 13.11 -6.32
N HIS A 122 -20.98 13.39 -5.34
CA HIS A 122 -19.77 14.17 -5.58
C HIS A 122 -18.51 13.31 -5.74
N TYR A 123 -18.48 12.18 -5.10
CA TYR A 123 -17.28 11.33 -4.98
C TYR A 123 -17.47 9.89 -5.41
N GLY A 124 -18.71 9.45 -5.63
CA GLY A 124 -19.03 8.08 -5.99
C GLY A 124 -18.31 7.60 -7.24
N HIS A 125 -18.00 6.33 -7.28
CA HIS A 125 -17.28 5.67 -8.36
C HIS A 125 -18.06 4.44 -8.85
N ALA A 126 -17.72 4.01 -10.07
CA ALA A 126 -18.30 2.81 -10.69
C ALA A 126 -17.87 1.51 -9.99
N ASP A 127 -16.66 1.51 -9.46
CA ASP A 127 -16.11 0.42 -8.68
C ASP A 127 -16.57 0.57 -7.23
N CYS A 128 -17.30 -0.43 -6.74
CA CYS A 128 -17.81 -0.42 -5.37
C CYS A 128 -16.71 -0.47 -4.30
N THR A 129 -15.49 -0.82 -4.68
CA THR A 129 -14.33 -0.88 -3.78
C THR A 129 -13.48 0.39 -3.79
N ASN A 130 -13.87 1.41 -4.56
CA ASN A 130 -13.11 2.66 -4.63
C ASN A 130 -13.06 3.35 -3.26
N MET A 131 -11.88 3.83 -2.85
CA MET A 131 -11.65 4.29 -1.49
C MET A 131 -12.34 5.62 -1.15
N TYR A 132 -12.67 6.48 -2.12
CA TYR A 132 -13.23 7.80 -1.80
C TYR A 132 -14.57 7.72 -1.11
N GLU A 133 -15.57 7.08 -1.74
CA GLU A 133 -16.89 6.93 -1.12
C GLU A 133 -16.83 6.03 0.12
N ASN A 134 -16.02 4.98 0.10
CA ASN A 134 -15.96 4.01 1.20
C ASN A 134 -15.32 4.60 2.46
N LEU A 135 -14.31 5.47 2.35
CA LEU A 135 -13.79 6.24 3.49
C LEU A 135 -14.81 7.22 4.04
N GLY A 136 -15.54 7.92 3.16
CA GLY A 136 -16.68 8.74 3.59
C GLY A 136 -17.71 7.92 4.38
N PHE A 137 -18.00 6.70 3.95
CA PHE A 137 -18.93 5.81 4.64
C PHE A 137 -18.35 5.25 5.94
N THR A 138 -17.05 4.99 6.02
CA THR A 138 -16.37 4.66 7.27
C THR A 138 -16.53 5.79 8.29
N LEU A 139 -16.33 7.04 7.87
CA LEU A 139 -16.57 8.20 8.74
C LEU A 139 -18.05 8.37 9.10
N ILE A 140 -18.98 8.10 8.18
CA ILE A 140 -20.42 8.07 8.51
C ILE A 140 -20.69 7.06 9.63
N ALA A 141 -20.17 5.83 9.48
CA ALA A 141 -20.37 4.80 10.49
C ALA A 141 -19.84 5.21 11.87
N LEU A 142 -18.65 5.79 11.93
CA LEU A 142 -18.01 6.23 13.17
C LEU A 142 -18.72 7.44 13.81
N LEU A 143 -19.07 8.46 13.04
CA LEU A 143 -19.63 9.71 13.55
C LEU A 143 -21.08 9.53 13.99
N TRP A 144 -21.95 8.97 13.13
CA TRP A 144 -23.36 8.75 13.44
C TRP A 144 -23.61 7.53 14.33
N GLY A 145 -22.61 6.64 14.46
CA GLY A 145 -22.65 5.54 15.42
C GLY A 145 -22.41 5.94 16.87
N HIS A 146 -21.91 7.17 17.11
CA HIS A 146 -21.75 7.77 18.44
C HIS A 146 -21.00 6.88 19.44
N GLY A 147 -20.05 6.06 18.96
CA GLY A 147 -19.27 5.13 19.79
C GLY A 147 -20.01 3.84 20.19
N ASP A 148 -21.24 3.66 19.76
CA ASP A 148 -21.93 2.37 19.90
C ASP A 148 -21.42 1.42 18.81
N PHE A 149 -20.86 0.27 19.23
CA PHE A 149 -20.23 -0.68 18.33
C PHE A 149 -21.23 -1.27 17.33
N ARG A 150 -22.41 -1.72 17.82
CA ARG A 150 -23.43 -2.36 16.97
C ARG A 150 -24.06 -1.37 16.00
N GLU A 151 -24.32 -0.13 16.46
CA GLU A 151 -24.86 0.90 15.59
C GLU A 151 -23.85 1.33 14.51
N THR A 152 -22.57 1.44 14.86
CA THR A 152 -21.51 1.72 13.89
C THR A 152 -21.45 0.66 12.79
N ILE A 153 -21.46 -0.63 13.17
CA ILE A 153 -21.48 -1.72 12.18
C ILE A 153 -22.76 -1.68 11.35
N ARG A 154 -23.93 -1.46 11.99
CA ARG A 154 -25.21 -1.34 11.28
C ARG A 154 -25.20 -0.23 10.24
N LEU A 155 -24.63 0.91 10.56
CA LEU A 155 -24.51 2.05 9.65
C LEU A 155 -23.54 1.76 8.50
N GLY A 156 -22.37 1.14 8.79
CA GLY A 156 -21.43 0.71 7.77
C GLY A 156 -22.08 -0.24 6.75
N LEU A 157 -22.79 -1.25 7.23
CA LEU A 157 -23.55 -2.17 6.38
C LEU A 157 -24.64 -1.45 5.57
N ALA A 158 -25.36 -0.50 6.20
CA ALA A 158 -26.44 0.23 5.55
C ALA A 158 -25.94 1.23 4.50
N CYS A 159 -24.70 1.63 4.55
CA CYS A 159 -24.07 2.44 3.49
C CYS A 159 -23.92 1.67 2.18
N GLY A 160 -23.80 0.34 2.22
CA GLY A 160 -23.57 -0.47 1.03
C GLY A 160 -22.15 -0.29 0.47
N TYR A 161 -21.94 -0.63 -0.77
CA TYR A 161 -20.63 -0.61 -1.45
C TYR A 161 -19.65 -1.64 -0.84
N ASP A 162 -18.49 -1.24 -0.39
CA ASP A 162 -17.47 -2.11 0.19
C ASP A 162 -17.68 -2.30 1.70
N THR A 163 -18.79 -2.96 2.03
CA THR A 163 -19.29 -3.03 3.42
C THR A 163 -18.37 -3.74 4.39
N ASP A 164 -17.63 -4.74 3.93
CA ASP A 164 -16.66 -5.48 4.75
C ASP A 164 -15.47 -4.58 5.11
N CYS A 165 -14.90 -3.85 4.16
CA CYS A 165 -13.83 -2.90 4.42
C CYS A 165 -14.27 -1.74 5.32
N ILE A 166 -15.47 -1.16 5.05
CA ILE A 166 -16.04 -0.09 5.88
C ILE A 166 -16.19 -0.55 7.34
N CYS A 167 -16.82 -1.72 7.53
CA CYS A 167 -17.08 -2.25 8.86
C CYS A 167 -15.79 -2.68 9.57
N ALA A 168 -14.82 -3.26 8.85
CA ALA A 168 -13.55 -3.67 9.42
C ALA A 168 -12.77 -2.46 9.97
N SER A 169 -12.57 -1.41 9.18
CA SER A 169 -11.85 -0.21 9.63
C SER A 169 -12.59 0.53 10.76
N ALA A 170 -13.92 0.66 10.65
CA ALA A 170 -14.70 1.28 11.73
C ALA A 170 -14.66 0.45 13.02
N ALA A 171 -14.74 -0.87 12.92
CA ALA A 171 -14.66 -1.78 14.06
C ALA A 171 -13.26 -1.78 14.70
N SER A 172 -12.21 -1.69 13.92
CA SER A 172 -10.84 -1.61 14.41
C SER A 172 -10.62 -0.35 15.23
N ILE A 173 -11.04 0.81 14.72
CA ILE A 173 -10.96 2.10 15.40
C ILE A 173 -11.75 2.06 16.75
N LEU A 174 -12.98 1.55 16.73
CA LEU A 174 -13.75 1.40 17.97
C LEU A 174 -13.16 0.34 18.90
N GLY A 175 -12.56 -0.71 18.34
CA GLY A 175 -11.89 -1.75 19.11
C GLY A 175 -10.72 -1.21 19.94
N ILE A 176 -9.91 -0.33 19.34
CA ILE A 176 -8.83 0.35 20.06
C ILE A 176 -9.40 1.22 21.19
N LEU A 177 -10.45 2.02 20.91
CA LEU A 177 -11.09 2.90 21.90
C LEU A 177 -11.75 2.14 23.05
N ARG A 178 -12.42 1.04 22.76
CA ARG A 178 -13.19 0.30 23.77
C ARG A 178 -12.34 -0.70 24.55
N GLY A 179 -11.32 -1.25 23.91
CA GLY A 179 -10.50 -2.33 24.45
C GLY A 179 -11.20 -3.70 24.45
N ALA A 180 -10.42 -4.76 24.53
CA ALA A 180 -10.91 -6.14 24.42
C ALA A 180 -11.93 -6.52 25.49
N ASP A 181 -11.77 -6.04 26.72
CA ASP A 181 -12.68 -6.39 27.82
C ASP A 181 -14.11 -5.91 27.59
N LYS A 182 -14.29 -4.70 27.07
CA LYS A 182 -15.60 -4.16 26.72
C LYS A 182 -16.22 -4.88 25.52
N LEU A 183 -15.42 -5.11 24.46
CA LEU A 183 -15.89 -5.82 23.28
C LEU A 183 -16.37 -7.24 23.61
N LEU A 184 -15.62 -7.96 24.43
CA LEU A 184 -15.96 -9.34 24.81
C LEU A 184 -17.09 -9.37 25.86
N GLY A 185 -17.13 -8.42 26.79
CA GLY A 185 -18.10 -8.39 27.86
C GLY A 185 -19.41 -7.67 27.50
N GLU A 186 -19.33 -6.39 27.13
CA GLU A 186 -20.50 -5.53 26.91
C GLU A 186 -21.07 -5.66 25.49
N ASP A 187 -20.21 -5.76 24.47
CA ASP A 187 -20.64 -5.82 23.06
C ASP A 187 -20.94 -7.25 22.60
N GLY A 188 -20.65 -8.25 23.44
CA GLY A 188 -20.99 -9.65 23.21
C GLY A 188 -20.19 -10.30 22.07
N MET A 189 -18.99 -9.80 21.79
CA MET A 189 -18.05 -10.46 20.90
C MET A 189 -17.47 -11.71 21.59
N THR A 190 -17.06 -12.67 20.80
CA THR A 190 -16.41 -13.89 21.30
C THR A 190 -15.01 -14.01 20.69
N ASP A 191 -14.08 -14.57 21.46
CA ASP A 191 -12.76 -14.94 20.93
C ASP A 191 -12.94 -16.16 20.02
N THR A 192 -13.13 -15.90 18.75
CA THR A 192 -13.37 -16.92 17.72
C THR A 192 -12.08 -17.40 17.10
N GLY A 193 -12.07 -18.63 16.61
CA GLY A 193 -10.96 -19.14 15.81
C GLY A 193 -10.79 -18.34 14.53
N LEU A 194 -9.53 -18.06 14.17
CA LEU A 194 -9.18 -17.40 12.92
C LEU A 194 -9.09 -18.42 11.78
N CYS A 195 -9.74 -18.10 10.66
CA CYS A 195 -9.52 -18.77 9.39
C CYS A 195 -8.61 -17.90 8.52
N ILE A 196 -7.35 -18.30 8.37
CA ILE A 196 -6.39 -17.64 7.50
C ILE A 196 -6.20 -18.53 6.29
N GLU A 197 -6.60 -18.05 5.11
CA GLU A 197 -6.55 -18.83 3.87
C GLU A 197 -5.13 -18.98 3.31
N VAL A 198 -4.20 -18.15 3.75
CA VAL A 198 -2.80 -18.21 3.33
C VAL A 198 -1.98 -19.09 4.29
N GLN A 199 -1.01 -19.81 3.74
CA GLN A 199 -0.07 -20.56 4.57
C GLN A 199 0.81 -19.61 5.37
N THR A 200 0.70 -19.66 6.69
CA THR A 200 1.59 -18.94 7.60
C THR A 200 2.55 -19.92 8.27
N ARG A 201 3.76 -19.45 8.63
CA ARG A 201 4.73 -20.29 9.35
C ARG A 201 4.28 -20.61 10.77
N ARG A 202 3.44 -19.76 11.33
CA ARG A 202 2.87 -19.94 12.66
C ARG A 202 1.35 -20.00 12.52
N HIS A 203 0.77 -21.05 13.04
CA HIS A 203 -0.68 -21.18 13.09
C HIS A 203 -1.19 -20.40 14.29
N THR A 204 -1.96 -19.36 14.03
CA THR A 204 -2.63 -18.56 15.06
C THR A 204 -4.03 -19.09 15.23
N GLY A 205 -4.33 -19.65 16.42
CA GLY A 205 -5.59 -20.33 16.65
C GLY A 205 -6.75 -19.39 17.01
N SER A 206 -6.46 -18.19 17.56
CA SER A 206 -7.46 -17.24 18.04
C SER A 206 -7.06 -15.80 17.78
N ILE A 207 -8.01 -14.86 17.91
CA ILE A 207 -7.76 -13.43 17.84
C ILE A 207 -6.75 -13.01 18.94
N ARG A 208 -6.88 -13.60 20.13
CA ARG A 208 -5.96 -13.34 21.26
C ARG A 208 -4.52 -13.76 20.94
N ASP A 209 -4.33 -14.89 20.28
CA ASP A 209 -3.00 -15.34 19.86
C ASP A 209 -2.42 -14.40 18.79
N LEU A 210 -3.24 -13.96 17.83
CA LEU A 210 -2.83 -12.96 16.84
C LEU A 210 -2.41 -11.65 17.51
N ALA A 211 -3.20 -11.15 18.46
CA ALA A 211 -2.89 -9.93 19.21
C ALA A 211 -1.56 -10.04 19.95
N ARG A 212 -1.26 -11.20 20.57
CA ARG A 212 0.04 -11.47 21.22
C ARG A 212 1.18 -11.46 20.22
N ASP A 213 1.01 -12.08 19.05
CA ASP A 213 2.03 -12.11 18.01
C ASP A 213 2.34 -10.71 17.47
N VAL A 214 1.31 -9.89 17.25
CA VAL A 214 1.46 -8.49 16.82
C VAL A 214 2.16 -7.66 17.90
N CYS A 215 1.76 -7.81 19.16
CA CYS A 215 2.39 -7.11 20.27
C CYS A 215 3.87 -7.51 20.42
N ALA A 216 4.20 -8.80 20.33
CA ALA A 216 5.58 -9.28 20.39
C ALA A 216 6.43 -8.74 19.23
N ALA A 217 5.85 -8.67 18.02
CA ALA A 217 6.51 -8.08 16.87
C ALA A 217 6.75 -6.58 17.07
N GLY A 218 5.75 -5.83 17.56
CA GLY A 218 5.86 -4.41 17.87
C GLY A 218 6.98 -4.11 18.86
N ILE A 219 7.06 -4.89 19.94
CA ILE A 219 8.14 -4.77 20.96
C ILE A 219 9.52 -5.00 20.32
N ALA A 220 9.63 -5.97 19.40
CA ALA A 220 10.89 -6.29 18.74
C ALA A 220 11.33 -5.20 17.73
N TYR A 221 10.38 -4.43 17.18
CA TYR A 221 10.66 -3.36 16.21
C TYR A 221 10.80 -1.98 16.82
N THR A 222 10.23 -1.73 18.01
CA THR A 222 10.39 -0.46 18.68
C THR A 222 11.84 -0.31 19.11
N ASP A 223 12.51 0.72 18.60
CA ASP A 223 13.79 1.15 19.13
C ASP A 223 13.62 1.39 20.64
N ALA A 224 14.55 0.88 21.46
CA ALA A 224 14.53 0.92 22.92
C ALA A 224 14.38 2.34 23.54
N LYS A 225 14.27 3.37 22.70
CA LYS A 225 13.97 4.75 23.08
C LYS A 225 12.49 5.04 23.32
N THR A 226 11.59 4.19 22.83
CA THR A 226 10.17 4.31 23.14
C THR A 226 9.93 3.62 24.46
N THR A 227 9.88 4.40 25.54
CA THR A 227 9.53 3.86 26.86
C THR A 227 8.04 3.51 26.82
N ILE A 228 7.72 2.26 26.55
CA ILE A 228 6.37 1.73 26.75
C ILE A 228 6.21 1.60 28.26
N THR A 229 5.70 2.65 28.89
CA THR A 229 5.26 2.62 30.30
C THR A 229 3.90 1.93 30.29
N ASP A 230 3.69 0.90 31.08
CA ASP A 230 2.46 0.12 31.22
C ASP A 230 2.18 -0.98 30.18
N VAL A 231 3.21 -1.56 29.58
CA VAL A 231 3.04 -2.87 28.96
C VAL A 231 2.74 -3.85 30.10
N PRO A 232 1.65 -4.64 30.02
CA PRO A 232 1.55 -5.82 30.86
C PRO A 232 2.85 -6.60 30.69
N THR A 233 3.68 -6.67 31.72
CA THR A 233 4.87 -7.49 31.77
C THR A 233 4.43 -8.97 31.88
N ASP A 234 3.56 -9.39 30.97
CA ASP A 234 3.24 -10.79 30.83
C ASP A 234 4.47 -11.44 30.21
N GLU A 235 5.19 -12.18 31.03
CA GLU A 235 6.34 -12.96 30.58
C GLU A 235 6.03 -13.84 29.36
N THR A 236 4.75 -14.16 29.13
CA THR A 236 4.29 -14.87 27.94
C THR A 236 4.41 -14.07 26.66
N ILE A 237 4.23 -12.74 26.68
CA ILE A 237 4.43 -11.87 25.52
C ILE A 237 5.92 -11.81 25.14
N LEU A 238 6.79 -11.63 26.14
CA LEU A 238 8.24 -11.59 25.93
C LEU A 238 8.80 -12.95 25.47
N ARG A 239 8.26 -14.06 25.98
CA ARG A 239 8.63 -15.41 25.51
C ARG A 239 8.13 -15.70 24.09
N SER A 240 7.04 -15.09 23.66
CA SER A 240 6.59 -15.18 22.26
C SER A 240 7.56 -14.49 21.29
N ALA A 241 8.17 -13.38 21.68
CA ALA A 241 9.17 -12.69 20.87
C ALA A 241 10.42 -13.57 20.67
N ASP A 242 10.87 -14.28 21.72
CA ASP A 242 11.98 -15.22 21.63
C ASP A 242 11.66 -16.46 20.76
N ALA A 243 10.39 -16.82 20.65
CA ALA A 243 9.93 -17.95 19.86
C ALA A 243 9.65 -17.61 18.39
N MET A 244 9.79 -16.34 17.97
CA MET A 244 9.59 -15.95 16.59
C MET A 244 10.72 -16.51 15.70
N PRO A 245 10.46 -17.54 14.86
CA PRO A 245 11.52 -18.21 14.09
C PRO A 245 11.96 -17.42 12.85
N ILE A 246 11.53 -16.17 12.72
CA ILE A 246 11.94 -15.30 11.64
C ILE A 246 13.04 -14.41 12.20
N PRO A 247 14.31 -14.64 11.83
CA PRO A 247 15.28 -13.59 11.99
C PRO A 247 14.79 -12.46 11.07
N ILE A 248 14.14 -11.47 11.65
CA ILE A 248 13.97 -10.17 11.01
C ILE A 248 15.34 -9.50 11.13
N SER A 249 16.32 -10.16 10.56
CA SER A 249 17.56 -9.53 10.22
C SER A 249 17.23 -8.75 8.95
N PRO A 250 17.18 -7.41 9.00
CA PRO A 250 17.19 -6.66 7.76
C PRO A 250 18.38 -7.24 6.99
N ARG A 251 18.15 -7.79 5.82
CA ARG A 251 19.27 -8.09 4.94
C ARG A 251 19.98 -6.76 4.78
N VAL A 252 21.14 -6.62 5.39
CA VAL A 252 22.00 -5.48 5.17
C VAL A 252 22.36 -5.55 3.70
N ARG A 253 21.66 -4.76 2.88
CA ARG A 253 21.97 -4.67 1.46
C ARG A 253 23.26 -3.88 1.35
N THR A 254 24.20 -4.41 0.61
CA THR A 254 25.44 -3.68 0.26
C THR A 254 25.13 -2.48 -0.63
N PHE A 255 24.14 -2.63 -1.48
CA PHE A 255 23.63 -1.58 -2.35
C PHE A 255 22.10 -1.63 -2.42
N THR A 256 21.49 -0.49 -2.74
CA THR A 256 20.08 -0.41 -3.19
C THR A 256 20.08 0.02 -4.66
N VAL A 257 19.42 -0.75 -5.50
CA VAL A 257 19.26 -0.45 -6.92
C VAL A 257 17.81 -0.02 -7.17
N GLN A 258 17.62 1.09 -7.89
CA GLN A 258 16.32 1.58 -8.28
C GLN A 258 16.35 2.04 -9.74
N ALA A 259 15.45 1.54 -10.56
CA ALA A 259 15.21 2.09 -11.88
C ALA A 259 14.09 3.15 -11.83
N VAL A 260 14.38 4.33 -12.38
CA VAL A 260 13.43 5.42 -12.55
C VAL A 260 13.19 5.58 -14.05
N TYR A 261 11.96 5.40 -14.48
CA TYR A 261 11.59 5.42 -15.90
C TYR A 261 11.01 6.78 -16.27
N ASP A 262 11.32 7.26 -17.48
CA ASP A 262 10.78 8.53 -18.00
C ASP A 262 9.30 8.48 -18.37
N GLY A 263 8.70 7.30 -18.28
CA GLY A 263 7.30 7.02 -18.56
C GLY A 263 6.90 5.63 -18.08
N ASP A 264 6.11 4.94 -18.88
CA ASP A 264 5.80 3.53 -18.62
C ASP A 264 7.03 2.65 -18.90
N PRO A 265 7.26 1.57 -18.15
CA PRO A 265 8.43 0.71 -18.29
C PRO A 265 8.32 -0.23 -19.51
N ILE A 266 7.93 0.32 -20.66
CA ILE A 266 7.63 -0.42 -21.88
C ILE A 266 8.72 -0.22 -22.91
N VAL A 267 9.17 -1.34 -23.54
CA VAL A 267 10.05 -1.36 -24.71
C VAL A 267 9.35 -2.07 -25.84
N ALA A 268 9.39 -1.49 -27.04
CA ALA A 268 8.86 -2.10 -28.27
C ALA A 268 9.81 -1.86 -29.45
N PRO A 269 9.68 -2.62 -30.54
CA PRO A 269 10.45 -2.34 -31.76
C PRO A 269 10.28 -0.90 -32.21
N GLY A 270 11.38 -0.15 -32.33
CA GLY A 270 11.37 1.26 -32.70
C GLY A 270 10.93 2.22 -31.58
N MET A 271 10.60 1.72 -30.38
CA MET A 271 10.25 2.53 -29.22
C MET A 271 11.22 2.24 -28.07
N PRO A 272 12.26 3.05 -27.91
CA PRO A 272 13.22 2.92 -26.82
C PRO A 272 12.57 3.29 -25.48
N LEU A 273 12.99 2.60 -24.43
CA LEU A 273 12.65 2.92 -23.06
C LEU A 273 13.83 3.69 -22.44
N HIS A 274 13.59 4.90 -21.98
CA HIS A 274 14.56 5.71 -21.26
C HIS A 274 14.37 5.54 -19.76
N CYS A 275 15.46 5.28 -19.04
CA CYS A 275 15.42 5.15 -17.59
C CYS A 275 16.77 5.53 -16.95
N THR A 276 16.71 5.92 -15.69
CA THR A 276 17.89 6.17 -14.86
C THR A 276 18.01 5.06 -13.83
N VAL A 277 19.11 4.32 -13.84
CA VAL A 277 19.43 3.33 -12.81
C VAL A 277 20.21 4.03 -11.71
N ARG A 278 19.63 4.11 -10.51
CA ARG A 278 20.24 4.66 -9.32
C ARG A 278 20.80 3.54 -8.46
N VAL A 279 22.05 3.67 -8.05
CA VAL A 279 22.73 2.73 -7.16
C VAL A 279 23.19 3.49 -5.94
N GLN A 280 22.59 3.18 -4.79
CA GLN A 280 22.96 3.73 -3.49
C GLN A 280 23.87 2.76 -2.75
N SER A 281 25.01 3.26 -2.27
CA SER A 281 25.95 2.48 -1.47
C SER A 281 25.54 2.47 0.01
N HIS A 282 25.61 1.29 0.63
CA HIS A 282 25.54 1.11 2.07
C HIS A 282 26.90 0.68 2.66
N LEU A 283 27.95 0.75 1.86
CA LEU A 283 29.32 0.54 2.33
C LEU A 283 29.72 1.60 3.35
N MET A 284 30.64 1.26 4.23
CA MET A 284 31.16 2.20 5.24
C MET A 284 32.28 3.09 4.71
N THR A 285 32.87 2.73 3.57
CA THR A 285 34.00 3.43 2.95
C THR A 285 33.76 3.64 1.46
N ALA A 286 34.44 4.61 0.87
CA ALA A 286 34.42 4.79 -0.57
C ALA A 286 35.09 3.61 -1.28
N GLU A 287 34.52 3.20 -2.42
CA GLU A 287 34.93 2.04 -3.17
C GLU A 287 34.93 2.31 -4.67
N ALA A 288 35.95 1.81 -5.36
CA ALA A 288 35.94 1.76 -6.83
C ALA A 288 35.08 0.60 -7.30
N VAL A 289 34.03 0.91 -8.04
CA VAL A 289 33.06 -0.11 -8.49
C VAL A 289 32.89 -0.07 -10.00
N ARG A 290 32.65 -1.26 -10.57
CA ARG A 290 32.12 -1.40 -11.91
C ARG A 290 30.66 -1.84 -11.80
N ILE A 291 29.78 -1.06 -12.39
CA ILE A 291 28.33 -1.35 -12.47
C ILE A 291 28.05 -1.77 -13.91
N ALA A 292 27.63 -3.01 -14.12
CA ALA A 292 27.25 -3.55 -15.42
C ALA A 292 25.73 -3.79 -15.49
N LEU A 293 25.13 -3.42 -16.62
CA LEU A 293 23.71 -3.62 -16.91
C LEU A 293 23.62 -4.76 -17.93
N CYS A 294 23.15 -5.92 -17.49
CA CYS A 294 23.12 -7.16 -18.25
C CYS A 294 21.67 -7.48 -18.67
N PRO A 295 21.28 -7.12 -19.90
CA PRO A 295 19.93 -7.39 -20.39
C PRO A 295 19.78 -8.87 -20.80
N PRO A 296 18.54 -9.40 -20.80
CA PRO A 296 18.23 -10.71 -21.36
C PRO A 296 18.29 -10.69 -22.90
N GLU A 297 18.17 -11.89 -23.50
CA GLU A 297 18.08 -12.03 -24.93
C GLU A 297 16.92 -11.20 -25.52
N GLY A 298 17.11 -10.62 -26.69
CA GLY A 298 16.15 -9.76 -27.36
C GLY A 298 16.13 -8.30 -26.89
N ILE A 299 16.89 -7.95 -25.86
CA ILE A 299 17.00 -6.60 -25.32
C ILE A 299 18.45 -6.12 -25.41
N ARG A 300 18.63 -4.84 -25.71
CA ARG A 300 19.90 -4.11 -25.62
C ARG A 300 19.78 -2.95 -24.64
N ILE A 301 20.89 -2.60 -24.01
CA ILE A 301 20.97 -1.47 -23.11
C ILE A 301 22.23 -0.65 -23.36
N SER A 302 22.13 0.65 -23.30
CA SER A 302 23.27 1.57 -23.48
C SER A 302 23.19 2.72 -22.49
N PRO A 303 24.27 3.06 -21.75
CA PRO A 303 25.52 2.29 -21.67
C PRO A 303 25.34 0.94 -20.98
N ALA A 304 26.14 -0.05 -21.36
CA ALA A 304 26.09 -1.39 -20.75
C ALA A 304 26.89 -1.48 -19.43
N ALA A 305 27.77 -0.53 -19.15
CA ALA A 305 28.52 -0.49 -17.91
C ALA A 305 29.04 0.92 -17.60
N MET A 306 29.34 1.14 -16.33
CA MET A 306 29.97 2.35 -15.79
C MET A 306 31.01 1.96 -14.74
N GLU A 307 32.15 2.62 -14.74
CA GLU A 307 33.16 2.52 -13.68
C GLU A 307 33.20 3.85 -12.92
N THR A 308 33.16 3.80 -11.60
CA THR A 308 33.15 5.00 -10.77
C THR A 308 33.64 4.73 -9.35
N MET A 309 33.97 5.79 -8.64
CA MET A 309 34.07 5.77 -7.17
C MET A 309 32.70 6.04 -6.58
N ILE A 310 32.28 5.27 -5.56
CA ILE A 310 31.07 5.49 -4.82
C ILE A 310 31.37 5.60 -3.33
N GLY A 311 31.00 6.73 -2.72
CA GLY A 311 31.22 6.99 -1.30
C GLY A 311 30.23 6.26 -0.40
N ALA A 312 30.49 6.29 0.92
CA ALA A 312 29.58 5.78 1.92
C ALA A 312 28.25 6.55 1.89
N GLY A 313 27.12 5.86 1.70
CA GLY A 313 25.80 6.47 1.61
C GLY A 313 25.53 7.24 0.30
N GLU A 314 26.50 7.34 -0.60
CA GLU A 314 26.37 8.03 -1.87
C GLU A 314 25.47 7.26 -2.84
N THR A 315 24.83 8.00 -3.74
CA THR A 315 24.04 7.45 -4.85
C THR A 315 24.65 7.89 -6.17
N VAL A 316 24.98 6.95 -7.04
CA VAL A 316 25.34 7.21 -8.43
C VAL A 316 24.16 6.88 -9.35
N ALA A 317 24.09 7.58 -10.48
CA ALA A 317 23.00 7.44 -11.45
C ALA A 317 23.59 7.12 -12.83
N ILE A 318 22.94 6.19 -13.55
CA ILE A 318 23.27 5.80 -14.91
C ILE A 318 22.04 6.05 -15.77
N ASP A 319 22.07 7.09 -16.59
CA ASP A 319 21.03 7.31 -17.59
C ASP A 319 21.24 6.31 -18.72
N CYS A 320 20.23 5.49 -18.98
CA CYS A 320 20.33 4.42 -19.96
C CYS A 320 19.09 4.34 -20.87
N VAL A 321 19.32 3.75 -22.03
CA VAL A 321 18.30 3.48 -23.04
C VAL A 321 18.22 1.98 -23.26
N VAL A 322 17.02 1.44 -23.06
CA VAL A 322 16.71 0.04 -23.32
C VAL A 322 15.99 -0.04 -24.66
N THR A 323 16.45 -0.91 -25.55
CA THR A 323 15.89 -1.11 -26.89
C THR A 323 15.65 -2.58 -27.16
N ALA A 324 14.69 -2.88 -28.03
CA ALA A 324 14.58 -4.21 -28.63
C ALA A 324 15.78 -4.48 -29.55
N ALA A 325 16.30 -5.70 -29.54
CA ALA A 325 17.31 -6.11 -30.52
C ALA A 325 16.68 -6.15 -31.92
N ASP A 326 17.47 -5.80 -32.94
CA ASP A 326 16.98 -5.64 -34.33
C ASP A 326 16.46 -6.96 -34.95
N ASP A 327 16.91 -8.09 -34.44
CA ASP A 327 16.53 -9.44 -34.85
C ASP A 327 15.47 -10.08 -33.96
N CYS A 328 14.98 -9.33 -32.95
CA CYS A 328 13.96 -9.82 -32.03
C CYS A 328 12.57 -9.82 -32.71
N VAL A 329 12.03 -11.00 -32.97
CA VAL A 329 10.72 -11.19 -33.61
C VAL A 329 9.58 -11.08 -32.57
N VAL A 330 9.84 -11.53 -31.35
CA VAL A 330 8.86 -11.50 -30.26
C VAL A 330 9.55 -11.05 -28.98
N LEU A 331 9.06 -9.97 -28.41
CA LEU A 331 9.55 -9.48 -27.13
C LEU A 331 8.85 -10.20 -25.96
N SER A 332 9.64 -10.65 -25.00
CA SER A 332 9.08 -11.15 -23.74
C SER A 332 8.35 -10.01 -23.00
N GLN A 333 7.22 -10.34 -22.40
CA GLN A 333 6.56 -9.42 -21.46
C GLN A 333 7.33 -9.26 -20.13
N GLN A 334 8.29 -10.14 -19.88
CA GLN A 334 9.13 -10.12 -18.68
C GLN A 334 10.60 -10.11 -19.13
N ASN A 335 11.22 -8.93 -19.05
CA ASN A 335 12.64 -8.77 -19.33
C ASN A 335 13.33 -8.24 -18.08
N LEU A 336 13.95 -9.13 -17.32
CA LEU A 336 14.73 -8.76 -16.14
C LEU A 336 16.15 -8.38 -16.57
N ILE A 337 16.53 -7.14 -16.31
CA ILE A 337 17.87 -6.63 -16.54
C ILE A 337 18.63 -6.77 -15.23
N THR A 338 19.71 -7.56 -15.24
CA THR A 338 20.55 -7.74 -14.07
C THR A 338 21.53 -6.59 -13.95
N VAL A 339 21.62 -6.02 -12.75
CA VAL A 339 22.61 -5.02 -12.38
C VAL A 339 23.68 -5.73 -11.56
N GLU A 340 24.88 -5.82 -12.12
CA GLU A 340 26.04 -6.41 -11.46
C GLU A 340 26.96 -5.29 -10.96
N ILE A 341 27.23 -5.27 -9.66
CA ILE A 341 28.13 -4.30 -9.03
C ILE A 341 29.30 -5.06 -8.46
N SER A 342 30.50 -4.83 -9.01
CA SER A 342 31.73 -5.49 -8.59
C SER A 342 32.76 -4.50 -8.06
N GLY A 343 33.49 -4.93 -7.02
CA GLY A 343 34.53 -4.16 -6.34
C GLY A 343 35.37 -5.05 -5.44
N THR A 344 36.11 -4.49 -4.48
CA THR A 344 36.92 -5.27 -3.56
C THR A 344 36.08 -6.15 -2.63
N PHE A 345 34.81 -5.84 -2.42
CA PHE A 345 33.81 -6.62 -1.68
C PHE A 345 33.33 -7.88 -2.42
N GLY A 346 33.71 -8.05 -3.70
CA GLY A 346 33.23 -9.12 -4.59
C GLY A 346 32.14 -8.64 -5.54
N LEU A 347 31.09 -9.45 -5.75
CA LEU A 347 29.97 -9.19 -6.65
C LEU A 347 28.66 -9.05 -5.87
N TYR A 348 27.95 -7.97 -6.12
CA TYR A 348 26.55 -7.77 -5.71
C TYR A 348 25.67 -7.76 -6.96
N THR A 349 24.49 -8.36 -6.88
CA THR A 349 23.52 -8.39 -7.97
C THR A 349 22.14 -7.93 -7.51
N ASP A 350 21.48 -7.18 -8.36
CA ASP A 350 20.06 -6.80 -8.23
C ASP A 350 19.43 -6.80 -9.63
N THR A 351 18.13 -6.52 -9.74
CA THR A 351 17.43 -6.54 -11.02
C THR A 351 16.43 -5.39 -11.12
N PHE A 352 16.15 -4.97 -12.35
CA PHE A 352 14.98 -4.18 -12.71
C PHE A 352 14.37 -4.70 -14.00
N GLY A 353 13.13 -4.30 -14.33
CA GLY A 353 12.39 -4.86 -15.44
C GLY A 353 12.12 -3.91 -16.58
N ALA A 354 11.94 -4.45 -17.77
CA ALA A 354 11.31 -3.80 -18.90
C ALA A 354 10.21 -4.70 -19.46
N ILE A 355 9.04 -4.13 -19.73
CA ILE A 355 7.91 -4.85 -20.33
C ILE A 355 8.06 -4.81 -21.84
N GLY A 356 8.31 -5.94 -22.46
CA GLY A 356 8.29 -6.06 -23.91
C GLY A 356 6.84 -6.04 -24.43
N CYS A 357 6.61 -5.28 -25.48
CA CYS A 357 5.28 -5.14 -26.04
C CYS A 357 5.38 -4.89 -27.55
N GLU A 358 4.52 -5.50 -28.32
CA GLU A 358 4.33 -5.10 -29.71
C GLU A 358 3.47 -3.84 -29.76
N VAL A 359 3.68 -2.99 -30.77
CA VAL A 359 2.98 -1.68 -30.86
C VAL A 359 1.47 -1.81 -30.83
N TRP A 360 0.90 -2.86 -31.43
CA TRP A 360 -0.54 -3.11 -31.41
C TRP A 360 -1.07 -3.49 -30.02
N GLN A 361 -0.26 -4.09 -29.15
CA GLN A 361 -0.63 -4.43 -27.77
C GLN A 361 -0.79 -3.20 -26.90
N MET A 362 -0.17 -2.07 -27.28
CA MET A 362 -0.36 -0.80 -26.57
C MET A 362 -1.75 -0.20 -26.78
N TYR A 363 -2.39 -0.55 -27.89
CA TYR A 363 -3.67 0.04 -28.32
C TYR A 363 -4.82 -0.98 -28.40
N GLY A 364 -4.57 -2.25 -28.10
CA GLY A 364 -5.52 -3.36 -28.18
C GLY A 364 -6.13 -3.75 -26.82
N PRO A 365 -6.30 -5.07 -26.58
CA PRO A 365 -6.94 -5.60 -25.36
C PRO A 365 -6.30 -5.18 -24.06
N TYR A 366 -5.04 -4.75 -24.12
CA TYR A 366 -4.31 -4.22 -22.98
C TYR A 366 -4.94 -2.93 -22.41
N LEU A 367 -5.55 -2.12 -23.26
CA LEU A 367 -6.28 -0.93 -22.83
C LEU A 367 -7.62 -1.25 -22.18
N ALA A 368 -8.23 -2.39 -22.50
CA ALA A 368 -9.49 -2.79 -21.88
C ALA A 368 -9.37 -2.98 -20.37
N ASN A 369 -8.21 -3.47 -19.91
CA ASN A 369 -7.90 -3.62 -18.48
C ASN A 369 -7.44 -2.32 -17.82
N ASN A 370 -7.20 -1.26 -18.60
CA ASN A 370 -6.71 0.03 -18.14
C ASN A 370 -7.69 1.17 -18.42
N GLN A 371 -8.95 0.86 -18.63
CA GLN A 371 -9.94 1.91 -18.85
C GLN A 371 -10.01 2.82 -17.65
N ASP A 372 -9.90 4.11 -17.92
CA ASP A 372 -10.19 5.14 -16.93
C ASP A 372 -11.72 5.23 -16.77
N LEU A 373 -12.22 4.62 -15.71
CA LEU A 373 -13.64 4.60 -15.40
C LEU A 373 -14.13 5.89 -14.73
N THR A 374 -13.23 6.84 -14.46
CA THR A 374 -13.58 8.08 -13.73
C THR A 374 -14.57 8.96 -14.48
N HIS A 375 -14.64 8.82 -15.81
CA HIS A 375 -15.60 9.56 -16.65
C HIS A 375 -16.96 8.86 -16.79
N ILE A 376 -17.09 7.61 -16.29
CA ILE A 376 -18.36 6.89 -16.32
C ILE A 376 -19.17 7.28 -15.08
N PRO A 377 -20.37 7.83 -15.22
CA PRO A 377 -21.21 8.15 -14.07
C PRO A 377 -21.44 6.90 -13.20
N PRO A 378 -21.30 6.99 -11.88
CA PRO A 378 -21.38 5.84 -10.98
C PRO A 378 -22.65 5.01 -11.15
N HIS A 379 -23.78 5.66 -11.42
CA HIS A 379 -25.09 5.03 -11.61
C HIS A 379 -25.23 4.26 -12.93
N GLU A 380 -24.39 4.55 -13.93
CA GLU A 380 -24.44 3.87 -15.24
C GLU A 380 -23.51 2.67 -15.32
N SER A 381 -22.50 2.62 -14.46
CA SER A 381 -21.46 1.59 -14.49
C SER A 381 -21.77 0.37 -13.63
N TYR A 382 -22.70 0.49 -12.69
CA TYR A 382 -23.06 -0.60 -11.81
C TYR A 382 -23.76 -1.71 -12.59
N GLY A 383 -23.07 -2.85 -12.73
CA GLY A 383 -23.60 -4.04 -13.42
C GLY A 383 -23.25 -4.16 -14.90
N ARG A 384 -22.52 -3.22 -15.49
CA ARG A 384 -22.13 -3.34 -16.91
C ARG A 384 -20.85 -4.13 -17.16
N GLY A 385 -20.12 -4.54 -16.14
CA GLY A 385 -18.81 -5.14 -16.37
C GLY A 385 -17.92 -4.21 -17.21
N PHE A 386 -16.84 -4.70 -17.71
CA PHE A 386 -15.92 -3.92 -18.55
C PHE A 386 -16.64 -3.38 -19.79
N VAL A 387 -16.51 -2.07 -20.02
CA VAL A 387 -16.92 -1.48 -21.32
C VAL A 387 -15.94 -2.00 -22.36
N ILE A 388 -16.41 -2.90 -23.21
CA ILE A 388 -15.63 -3.40 -24.34
C ILE A 388 -15.68 -2.31 -25.41
N PRO A 389 -14.53 -1.79 -25.90
CA PRO A 389 -14.52 -0.85 -27.01
C PRO A 389 -15.24 -1.43 -28.23
N GLU A 390 -16.01 -0.61 -28.93
CA GLU A 390 -16.64 -1.02 -30.18
C GLU A 390 -15.60 -1.62 -31.14
N GLY A 391 -15.87 -2.83 -31.63
CA GLY A 391 -15.01 -3.55 -32.59
C GLY A 391 -14.11 -4.64 -31.98
N VAL A 392 -14.15 -4.88 -30.67
CA VAL A 392 -13.47 -6.04 -30.06
C VAL A 392 -14.47 -7.18 -29.91
N SER A 393 -14.31 -8.24 -30.67
CA SER A 393 -15.00 -9.53 -30.47
C SER A 393 -14.08 -10.49 -29.71
N PHE A 394 -14.62 -11.18 -28.68
CA PHE A 394 -13.95 -12.28 -28.02
C PHE A 394 -14.12 -13.59 -28.81
#